data_eb678bd8ddd39904afc55768f4ae3fe6
#
_entry.id   eb678bd8ddd39904afc55768f4ae3fe6
#
_cell.length_a   1.000
_cell.length_b   1.000
_cell.length_c   1.000
_cell.angle_alpha   90.00
_cell.angle_beta   90.00
_cell.angle_gamma   90.00
#
_symmetry.space_group_name_H-M   'P 1'
#
loop_
_entity.id
_entity.type
_entity.pdbx_description
1 polymer ?
#
loop_
_entity_poly.entity_id
_entity_poly.type
_entity_poly.pdbx_seq_one_letter_code
_entity_poly.pdbx_strand_id
1 'polypeptide(L)'
;MMRKPACATLAVMMSLLFTPFSQAGQAWESYKARFFKPDGRIVDTGNGDVSHTEGQGFAMLMAVANDDKATFDKLWHWTNSTLKNKENGLFYWRYNPAQADPTADKNNASDGDVLIAWALLKANARWHDKGYSTASDAITKALLAHNVIRYAGYRVMLPGSQGFKLDNNVVLNPSYFVFPAWQAFADRSHLQIWRQLAQDGQRLLKKMGSGKANLPTDWVSLDTKGTLAPANAWPPRMSYDAIRIPLYISWSNAKSPLLTPWRAWFGQFPREQTPAWVDRKS
;
A
#
# COMPACT_ATOMS: atom_id res chain seq x y z
N MET A 1 2.51 84.76 0.84
CA MET A 1 3.21 83.43 0.77
C MET A 1 2.33 82.39 1.41
N MET A 2 1.52 81.69 0.65
CA MET A 2 0.59 80.63 1.13
C MET A 2 1.10 79.28 0.69
N ARG A 3 1.45 78.42 1.68
CA ARG A 3 1.81 77.03 1.42
C ARG A 3 0.56 76.18 1.32
N LYS A 4 0.39 75.40 0.24
CA LYS A 4 -0.66 74.42 0.02
C LYS A 4 -0.24 73.12 0.72
N PRO A 5 -1.16 72.41 1.38
CA PRO A 5 -0.88 71.09 1.88
C PRO A 5 -0.95 69.99 0.79
N ALA A 6 0.04 69.12 0.73
CA ALA A 6 0.06 67.95 -0.14
C ALA A 6 -0.83 66.85 0.46
N CYS A 7 -1.85 66.43 -0.29
CA CYS A 7 -2.66 65.24 0.02
C CYS A 7 -1.87 63.99 -0.40
N ALA A 8 -1.43 63.21 0.57
CA ALA A 8 -0.86 61.86 0.33
C ALA A 8 -1.98 60.84 0.26
N THR A 9 -2.26 60.34 -0.95
CA THR A 9 -3.22 59.26 -1.18
C THR A 9 -2.52 57.94 -0.85
N LEU A 10 -2.93 57.32 0.26
CA LEU A 10 -2.48 55.99 0.68
C LEU A 10 -3.22 54.92 -0.14
N ALA A 11 -2.57 54.36 -1.17
CA ALA A 11 -3.09 53.23 -1.91
C ALA A 11 -2.86 51.95 -1.10
N VAL A 12 -3.91 51.44 -0.47
CA VAL A 12 -3.90 50.10 0.17
C VAL A 12 -3.95 49.06 -0.95
N MET A 13 -2.78 48.48 -1.28
CA MET A 13 -2.69 47.28 -2.10
C MET A 13 -3.18 46.08 -1.28
N MET A 14 -4.41 45.66 -1.52
CA MET A 14 -5.00 44.44 -1.01
C MET A 14 -4.42 43.28 -1.82
N SER A 15 -3.29 42.73 -1.36
CA SER A 15 -2.69 41.51 -1.90
C SER A 15 -3.61 40.33 -1.59
N LEU A 16 -4.42 39.92 -2.57
CA LEU A 16 -5.10 38.64 -2.55
C LEU A 16 -4.02 37.54 -2.52
N LEU A 17 -3.76 36.98 -1.34
CA LEU A 17 -2.95 35.80 -1.15
C LEU A 17 -3.70 34.60 -1.77
N PHE A 18 -3.57 34.46 -3.09
CA PHE A 18 -3.81 33.17 -3.72
C PHE A 18 -2.71 32.21 -3.23
N THR A 19 -2.98 31.44 -2.17
CA THR A 19 -2.17 30.28 -1.89
C THR A 19 -2.34 29.32 -3.06
N PRO A 20 -1.29 29.02 -3.84
CA PRO A 20 -1.40 28.02 -4.88
C PRO A 20 -1.78 26.71 -4.18
N PHE A 21 -2.92 26.12 -4.54
CA PHE A 21 -3.19 24.73 -4.20
C PHE A 21 -1.97 23.93 -4.62
N SER A 22 -1.36 23.22 -3.67
CA SER A 22 -0.18 22.42 -4.00
C SER A 22 -0.58 21.41 -5.07
N GLN A 23 0.30 21.10 -6.01
CA GLN A 23 0.07 20.10 -7.06
C GLN A 23 -0.41 18.76 -6.48
N ALA A 24 0.05 18.42 -5.29
CA ALA A 24 -0.40 17.26 -4.52
C ALA A 24 -1.88 17.36 -4.11
N GLY A 25 -2.34 18.53 -3.67
CA GLY A 25 -3.75 18.76 -3.31
C GLY A 25 -4.67 18.59 -4.51
N GLN A 26 -4.28 19.12 -5.70
CA GLN A 26 -5.07 18.93 -6.93
C GLN A 26 -5.15 17.46 -7.35
N ALA A 27 -4.05 16.72 -7.24
CA ALA A 27 -4.04 15.29 -7.53
C ALA A 27 -4.97 14.50 -6.59
N TRP A 28 -4.99 14.87 -5.31
CA TRP A 28 -5.88 14.26 -4.32
C TRP A 28 -7.37 14.53 -4.63
N GLU A 29 -7.73 15.77 -4.95
CA GLU A 29 -9.10 16.12 -5.33
C GLU A 29 -9.53 15.39 -6.62
N SER A 30 -8.66 15.30 -7.62
CA SER A 30 -8.90 14.55 -8.85
C SER A 30 -9.09 13.05 -8.59
N TYR A 31 -8.30 12.48 -7.68
CA TYR A 31 -8.44 11.09 -7.25
C TYR A 31 -9.79 10.84 -6.57
N LYS A 32 -10.17 11.70 -5.61
CA LYS A 32 -11.47 11.60 -4.93
C LYS A 32 -12.64 11.73 -5.90
N ALA A 33 -12.60 12.72 -6.78
CA ALA A 33 -13.66 12.92 -7.77
C ALA A 33 -13.89 11.70 -8.67
N ARG A 34 -12.85 10.93 -8.94
CA ARG A 34 -12.92 9.74 -9.81
C ARG A 34 -13.29 8.46 -9.08
N PHE A 35 -12.76 8.24 -7.88
CA PHE A 35 -12.79 6.91 -7.25
C PHE A 35 -13.51 6.87 -5.91
N PHE A 36 -13.66 7.98 -5.19
CA PHE A 36 -14.28 8.02 -3.87
C PHE A 36 -15.79 8.13 -3.98
N LYS A 37 -16.50 7.27 -3.26
CA LYS A 37 -17.97 7.30 -3.15
C LYS A 37 -18.41 7.92 -1.82
N PRO A 38 -19.61 8.55 -1.77
CA PRO A 38 -20.12 9.22 -0.56
C PRO A 38 -20.24 8.33 0.67
N ASP A 39 -20.40 7.01 0.47
CA ASP A 39 -20.47 6.00 1.54
C ASP A 39 -19.11 5.71 2.19
N GLY A 40 -18.01 6.19 1.62
CA GLY A 40 -16.66 6.02 2.15
C GLY A 40 -15.82 4.95 1.47
N ARG A 41 -16.26 4.39 0.34
CA ARG A 41 -15.48 3.39 -0.38
C ARG A 41 -14.74 3.97 -1.58
N ILE A 42 -13.61 3.37 -1.89
CA ILE A 42 -12.89 3.55 -3.15
C ILE A 42 -13.33 2.48 -4.13
N VAL A 43 -13.64 2.87 -5.35
CA VAL A 43 -14.12 1.95 -6.38
C VAL A 43 -13.07 1.75 -7.48
N ASP A 44 -12.94 0.51 -7.92
CA ASP A 44 -12.22 0.14 -9.13
C ASP A 44 -13.17 0.28 -10.33
N THR A 45 -13.09 1.44 -10.99
CA THR A 45 -13.96 1.79 -12.13
C THR A 45 -13.69 0.95 -13.37
N GLY A 46 -12.56 0.27 -13.42
CA GLY A 46 -12.20 -0.67 -14.50
C GLY A 46 -12.69 -2.10 -14.27
N ASN A 47 -13.25 -2.40 -13.09
CA ASN A 47 -13.59 -3.76 -12.66
C ASN A 47 -14.97 -3.83 -12.00
N GLY A 48 -15.97 -3.19 -12.58
CA GLY A 48 -17.36 -3.25 -12.10
C GLY A 48 -17.61 -2.61 -10.75
N ASP A 49 -16.92 -1.51 -10.46
CA ASP A 49 -17.05 -0.73 -9.22
C ASP A 49 -16.83 -1.55 -7.93
N VAL A 50 -16.03 -2.61 -7.99
CA VAL A 50 -15.59 -3.34 -6.79
C VAL A 50 -14.71 -2.46 -5.91
N SER A 51 -14.60 -2.79 -4.64
CA SER A 51 -13.65 -2.15 -3.72
C SER A 51 -12.73 -3.20 -3.13
N HIS A 52 -11.45 -2.83 -2.95
CA HIS A 52 -10.43 -3.70 -2.38
C HIS A 52 -9.80 -3.05 -1.13
N THR A 53 -9.40 -3.86 -0.16
CA THR A 53 -8.69 -3.37 1.04
C THR A 53 -7.41 -2.62 0.69
N GLU A 54 -6.71 -3.00 -0.38
CA GLU A 54 -5.55 -2.29 -0.90
C GLU A 54 -5.92 -0.85 -1.29
N GLY A 55 -6.98 -0.67 -2.10
CA GLY A 55 -7.46 0.65 -2.52
C GLY A 55 -7.90 1.53 -1.33
N GLN A 56 -8.61 0.94 -0.35
CA GLN A 56 -8.97 1.62 0.88
C GLN A 56 -7.72 2.07 1.66
N GLY A 57 -6.74 1.18 1.84
CA GLY A 57 -5.50 1.49 2.54
C GLY A 57 -4.68 2.59 1.88
N PHE A 58 -4.53 2.58 0.55
CA PHE A 58 -3.87 3.66 -0.18
C PHE A 58 -4.62 4.99 -0.06
N ALA A 59 -5.95 4.99 -0.18
CA ALA A 59 -6.74 6.22 -0.04
C ALA A 59 -6.65 6.79 1.38
N MET A 60 -6.65 5.94 2.41
CA MET A 60 -6.43 6.37 3.79
C MET A 60 -5.04 7.00 3.98
N LEU A 61 -3.97 6.42 3.40
CA LEU A 61 -2.63 7.02 3.42
C LEU A 61 -2.59 8.38 2.72
N MET A 62 -3.25 8.51 1.56
CA MET A 62 -3.35 9.77 0.81
C MET A 62 -4.16 10.82 1.58
N ALA A 63 -5.25 10.43 2.26
CA ALA A 63 -6.03 11.33 3.09
C ALA A 63 -5.19 11.92 4.24
N VAL A 64 -4.39 11.07 4.92
CA VAL A 64 -3.45 11.55 5.96
C VAL A 64 -2.41 12.49 5.38
N ALA A 65 -1.84 12.17 4.21
CA ALA A 65 -0.81 12.99 3.55
C ALA A 65 -1.33 14.37 3.13
N ASN A 66 -2.64 14.47 2.83
CA ASN A 66 -3.31 15.73 2.45
C ASN A 66 -4.04 16.40 3.63
N ASP A 67 -3.89 15.90 4.86
CA ASP A 67 -4.56 16.40 6.07
C ASP A 67 -6.10 16.38 5.99
N ASP A 68 -6.66 15.47 5.20
CA ASP A 68 -8.09 15.32 4.97
C ASP A 68 -8.70 14.31 5.94
N LYS A 69 -8.86 14.75 7.21
CA LYS A 69 -9.44 13.90 8.26
C LYS A 69 -10.86 13.46 7.94
N ALA A 70 -11.66 14.34 7.33
CA ALA A 70 -13.06 14.04 7.05
C ALA A 70 -13.21 12.89 6.04
N THR A 71 -12.38 12.86 4.99
CA THR A 71 -12.33 11.75 4.04
C THR A 71 -11.75 10.50 4.69
N PHE A 72 -10.68 10.63 5.50
CA PHE A 72 -10.09 9.51 6.23
C PHE A 72 -11.12 8.80 7.11
N ASP A 73 -11.90 9.55 7.91
CA ASP A 73 -12.90 8.99 8.80
C ASP A 73 -13.99 8.21 8.05
N LYS A 74 -14.43 8.72 6.89
CA LYS A 74 -15.39 8.01 6.03
C LYS A 74 -14.82 6.71 5.48
N LEU A 75 -13.58 6.75 4.95
CA LEU A 75 -12.87 5.58 4.46
C LEU A 75 -12.72 4.52 5.54
N TRP A 76 -12.25 4.93 6.73
CA TRP A 76 -12.06 4.02 7.86
C TRP A 76 -13.39 3.46 8.37
N HIS A 77 -14.40 4.30 8.53
CA HIS A 77 -15.72 3.84 8.99
C HIS A 77 -16.29 2.78 8.06
N TRP A 78 -16.31 3.03 6.75
CA TRP A 78 -16.81 2.08 5.79
C TRP A 78 -16.00 0.78 5.79
N THR A 79 -14.68 0.87 5.77
CA THR A 79 -13.78 -0.29 5.78
C THR A 79 -14.03 -1.16 7.02
N ASN A 80 -14.08 -0.53 8.20
CA ASN A 80 -14.26 -1.25 9.46
C ASN A 80 -15.66 -1.81 9.66
N SER A 81 -16.71 -1.13 9.17
CA SER A 81 -18.09 -1.60 9.29
C SER A 81 -18.47 -2.66 8.26
N THR A 82 -17.89 -2.59 7.05
CA THR A 82 -18.30 -3.40 5.90
C THR A 82 -17.38 -4.60 5.65
N LEU A 83 -16.04 -4.39 5.75
CA LEU A 83 -15.07 -5.43 5.39
C LEU A 83 -14.54 -6.21 6.59
N LYS A 84 -14.76 -5.74 7.83
CA LYS A 84 -14.17 -6.38 9.02
C LYS A 84 -14.65 -7.80 9.21
N ASN A 85 -13.73 -8.76 9.17
CA ASN A 85 -13.97 -10.11 9.64
C ASN A 85 -13.83 -10.15 11.17
N LYS A 86 -14.95 -10.33 11.86
CA LYS A 86 -15.01 -10.33 13.33
C LYS A 86 -14.37 -11.57 13.96
N GLU A 87 -14.21 -12.66 13.21
CA GLU A 87 -13.67 -13.92 13.71
C GLU A 87 -12.16 -13.86 13.88
N ASN A 88 -11.44 -13.26 12.89
CA ASN A 88 -9.98 -13.21 12.89
C ASN A 88 -9.37 -11.82 13.04
N GLY A 89 -10.20 -10.76 12.99
CA GLY A 89 -9.77 -9.38 13.15
C GLY A 89 -9.09 -8.75 11.92
N LEU A 90 -9.08 -9.43 10.77
CA LEU A 90 -8.61 -8.93 9.48
C LEU A 90 -9.79 -8.41 8.64
N PHE A 91 -9.57 -8.10 7.35
CA PHE A 91 -10.62 -7.61 6.46
C PHE A 91 -10.82 -8.54 5.28
N TYR A 92 -12.08 -8.77 4.88
CA TYR A 92 -12.39 -9.36 3.58
C TYR A 92 -11.78 -8.50 2.48
N TRP A 93 -10.95 -9.10 1.63
CA TRP A 93 -10.10 -8.35 0.71
C TRP A 93 -10.87 -7.58 -0.36
N ARG A 94 -12.11 -8.04 -0.68
CA ARG A 94 -12.92 -7.52 -1.78
C ARG A 94 -14.37 -7.32 -1.38
N TYR A 95 -14.96 -6.23 -1.88
CA TYR A 95 -16.39 -5.95 -1.88
C TYR A 95 -16.87 -5.85 -3.32
N ASN A 96 -17.83 -6.68 -3.72
CA ASN A 96 -18.45 -6.65 -5.05
C ASN A 96 -19.93 -6.29 -4.93
N PRO A 97 -20.35 -5.06 -5.29
CA PRO A 97 -21.73 -4.62 -5.13
C PRO A 97 -22.74 -5.38 -6.02
N ALA A 98 -22.27 -6.07 -7.06
CA ALA A 98 -23.12 -6.84 -7.97
C ALA A 98 -23.44 -8.25 -7.44
N GLN A 99 -22.83 -8.70 -6.33
CA GLN A 99 -23.08 -10.02 -5.74
C GLN A 99 -24.13 -9.95 -4.63
N ALA A 100 -24.93 -11.01 -4.47
CA ALA A 100 -25.91 -11.14 -3.38
C ALA A 100 -25.25 -11.07 -1.99
N ASP A 101 -24.07 -11.69 -1.81
CA ASP A 101 -23.13 -11.43 -0.70
C ASP A 101 -21.95 -10.63 -1.26
N PRO A 102 -21.89 -9.32 -1.04
CA PRO A 102 -20.81 -8.49 -1.58
C PRO A 102 -19.41 -8.87 -1.11
N THR A 103 -19.30 -9.58 0.01
CA THR A 103 -18.06 -10.09 0.60
C THR A 103 -17.97 -11.60 0.55
N ALA A 104 -18.45 -12.25 -0.52
CA ALA A 104 -18.53 -13.70 -0.64
C ALA A 104 -17.17 -14.41 -0.47
N ASP A 105 -16.09 -13.82 -0.96
CA ASP A 105 -14.74 -14.29 -0.67
C ASP A 105 -14.32 -13.84 0.74
N LYS A 106 -14.28 -14.79 1.67
CA LYS A 106 -14.00 -14.55 3.10
C LYS A 106 -12.50 -14.49 3.43
N ASN A 107 -11.62 -14.58 2.43
CA ASN A 107 -10.19 -14.42 2.65
C ASN A 107 -9.82 -12.93 2.87
N ASN A 108 -8.64 -12.70 3.41
CA ASN A 108 -8.02 -11.37 3.47
C ASN A 108 -6.93 -11.24 2.40
N ALA A 109 -6.52 -10.00 2.12
CA ALA A 109 -5.28 -9.69 1.42
C ALA A 109 -4.37 -8.92 2.38
N SER A 110 -3.23 -9.54 2.73
CA SER A 110 -2.38 -9.02 3.81
C SER A 110 -1.75 -7.66 3.50
N ASP A 111 -1.57 -7.29 2.23
CA ASP A 111 -1.14 -5.94 1.84
C ASP A 111 -2.18 -4.89 2.19
N GLY A 112 -3.46 -5.15 1.92
CA GLY A 112 -4.55 -4.27 2.29
C GLY A 112 -4.65 -4.08 3.81
N ASP A 113 -4.58 -5.18 4.58
CA ASP A 113 -4.55 -5.11 6.04
C ASP A 113 -3.36 -4.30 6.56
N VAL A 114 -2.16 -4.52 5.97
CA VAL A 114 -0.93 -3.77 6.30
C VAL A 114 -1.08 -2.28 5.98
N LEU A 115 -1.59 -1.92 4.80
CA LEU A 115 -1.77 -0.53 4.39
C LEU A 115 -2.78 0.19 5.28
N ILE A 116 -3.91 -0.46 5.62
CA ILE A 116 -4.92 0.08 6.54
C ILE A 116 -4.32 0.31 7.93
N ALA A 117 -3.64 -0.69 8.49
CA ALA A 117 -3.01 -0.57 9.81
C ALA A 117 -1.96 0.55 9.84
N TRP A 118 -1.17 0.68 8.77
CA TRP A 118 -0.16 1.74 8.65
C TRP A 118 -0.79 3.12 8.50
N ALA A 119 -1.85 3.25 7.72
CA ALA A 119 -2.60 4.50 7.59
C ALA A 119 -3.18 4.96 8.92
N LEU A 120 -3.71 4.04 9.74
CA LEU A 120 -4.21 4.30 11.08
C LEU A 120 -3.09 4.81 12.03
N LEU A 121 -1.88 4.23 11.99
CA LEU A 121 -0.74 4.75 12.75
C LEU A 121 -0.38 6.17 12.33
N LYS A 122 -0.35 6.45 11.02
CA LYS A 122 -0.07 7.79 10.51
C LYS A 122 -1.16 8.78 10.90
N ALA A 123 -2.42 8.36 10.89
CA ALA A 123 -3.57 9.16 11.33
C ALA A 123 -3.47 9.52 12.83
N ASN A 124 -3.11 8.56 13.69
CA ASN A 124 -2.84 8.85 15.10
C ASN A 124 -1.69 9.85 15.28
N ALA A 125 -0.60 9.70 14.53
CA ALA A 125 0.52 10.64 14.60
C ALA A 125 0.12 12.05 14.13
N ARG A 126 -0.77 12.17 13.14
CA ARG A 126 -1.22 13.44 12.58
C ARG A 126 -2.29 14.13 13.41
N TRP A 127 -3.29 13.38 13.88
CA TRP A 127 -4.49 13.94 14.52
C TRP A 127 -4.63 13.59 16.00
N HIS A 128 -3.65 12.88 16.59
CA HIS A 128 -3.55 12.56 18.02
C HIS A 128 -4.76 11.78 18.58
N ASP A 129 -5.44 11.00 17.73
CA ASP A 129 -6.56 10.14 18.13
C ASP A 129 -6.06 8.72 18.42
N LYS A 130 -6.04 8.35 19.70
CA LYS A 130 -5.60 7.03 20.17
C LYS A 130 -6.47 5.88 19.66
N GLY A 131 -7.71 6.12 19.25
CA GLY A 131 -8.57 5.12 18.63
C GLY A 131 -7.95 4.52 17.37
N TYR A 132 -7.29 5.33 16.54
CA TYR A 132 -6.59 4.86 15.35
C TYR A 132 -5.42 3.93 15.70
N SER A 133 -4.58 4.31 16.67
CA SER A 133 -3.46 3.44 17.04
C SER A 133 -3.92 2.14 17.68
N THR A 134 -4.97 2.15 18.49
CA THR A 134 -5.57 0.94 19.06
C THR A 134 -6.11 0.01 17.96
N ALA A 135 -6.77 0.56 16.95
CA ALA A 135 -7.25 -0.22 15.80
C ALA A 135 -6.08 -0.81 15.00
N SER A 136 -5.02 -0.03 14.76
CA SER A 136 -3.79 -0.51 14.11
C SER A 136 -3.14 -1.65 14.89
N ASP A 137 -3.00 -1.51 16.21
CA ASP A 137 -2.41 -2.55 17.09
C ASP A 137 -3.21 -3.86 17.01
N ALA A 138 -4.56 -3.79 16.95
CA ALA A 138 -5.42 -4.95 16.79
C ALA A 138 -5.22 -5.65 15.43
N ILE A 139 -5.15 -4.88 14.34
CA ILE A 139 -4.92 -5.43 12.98
C ILE A 139 -3.53 -6.07 12.88
N THR A 140 -2.49 -5.41 13.37
CA THR A 140 -1.12 -5.94 13.33
C THR A 140 -0.96 -7.20 14.17
N LYS A 141 -1.66 -7.30 15.31
CA LYS A 141 -1.73 -8.55 16.09
C LYS A 141 -2.40 -9.68 15.31
N ALA A 142 -3.50 -9.39 14.61
CA ALA A 142 -4.20 -10.36 13.77
C ALA A 142 -3.34 -10.83 12.59
N LEU A 143 -2.63 -9.91 11.91
CA LEU A 143 -1.67 -10.26 10.86
C LEU A 143 -0.58 -11.20 11.35
N LEU A 144 0.00 -10.96 12.53
CA LEU A 144 1.01 -11.85 13.11
C LEU A 144 0.45 -13.23 13.42
N ALA A 145 -0.81 -13.32 13.84
CA ALA A 145 -1.46 -14.59 14.17
C ALA A 145 -1.85 -15.42 12.94
N HIS A 146 -2.29 -14.77 11.85
CA HIS A 146 -2.92 -15.45 10.72
C HIS A 146 -2.10 -15.49 9.44
N ASN A 147 -1.21 -14.50 9.23
CA ASN A 147 -0.46 -14.38 7.96
C ASN A 147 1.04 -14.55 8.11
N VAL A 148 1.63 -14.40 9.30
CA VAL A 148 3.09 -14.46 9.47
C VAL A 148 3.52 -15.82 9.99
N ILE A 149 4.37 -16.52 9.21
CA ILE A 149 4.87 -17.84 9.55
C ILE A 149 6.40 -17.93 9.43
N ARG A 150 6.99 -19.00 9.95
CA ARG A 150 8.36 -19.45 9.60
C ARG A 150 8.28 -20.53 8.52
N TYR A 151 9.03 -20.34 7.43
CA TYR A 151 9.08 -21.30 6.35
C TYR A 151 10.47 -21.30 5.69
N ALA A 152 11.04 -22.47 5.45
CA ALA A 152 12.35 -22.65 4.82
C ALA A 152 13.47 -21.72 5.38
N GLY A 153 13.46 -21.49 6.69
CA GLY A 153 14.46 -20.62 7.36
C GLY A 153 14.18 -19.12 7.28
N TYR A 154 13.07 -18.71 6.68
CA TYR A 154 12.63 -17.32 6.58
C TYR A 154 11.39 -17.04 7.43
N ARG A 155 11.26 -15.81 7.90
CA ARG A 155 9.98 -15.26 8.36
C ARG A 155 9.28 -14.67 7.15
N VAL A 156 8.09 -15.16 6.82
CA VAL A 156 7.33 -14.74 5.64
C VAL A 156 5.92 -14.29 6.02
N MET A 157 5.37 -13.35 5.28
CA MET A 157 3.96 -12.98 5.33
C MET A 157 3.25 -13.62 4.14
N LEU A 158 2.25 -14.45 4.41
CA LEU A 158 1.39 -15.03 3.39
C LEU A 158 0.45 -13.95 2.82
N PRO A 159 0.14 -14.00 1.52
CA PRO A 159 -0.76 -13.03 0.88
C PRO A 159 -2.18 -13.02 1.45
N GLY A 160 -2.66 -14.16 1.95
CA GLY A 160 -3.92 -14.30 2.64
C GLY A 160 -3.83 -15.38 3.71
N SER A 161 -4.81 -15.44 4.60
CA SER A 161 -4.87 -16.44 5.66
C SER A 161 -5.18 -17.86 5.14
N GLN A 162 -5.70 -17.96 3.91
CA GLN A 162 -6.07 -19.24 3.30
C GLN A 162 -5.49 -19.35 1.89
N GLY A 163 -5.16 -20.59 1.46
CA GLY A 163 -4.79 -20.92 0.08
C GLY A 163 -3.35 -20.65 -0.33
N PHE A 164 -2.49 -20.08 0.53
CA PHE A 164 -1.12 -19.70 0.19
C PHE A 164 -0.03 -20.56 0.87
N LYS A 165 -0.42 -21.44 1.78
CA LYS A 165 0.44 -22.48 2.33
C LYS A 165 -0.03 -23.82 1.78
N LEU A 166 0.80 -24.42 0.92
CA LEU A 166 0.56 -25.71 0.27
C LEU A 166 1.43 -26.77 0.94
N ASP A 167 1.28 -28.03 0.56
CA ASP A 167 1.98 -29.15 1.19
C ASP A 167 3.51 -28.99 1.14
N ASN A 168 4.06 -28.61 -0.02
CA ASN A 168 5.50 -28.57 -0.24
C ASN A 168 6.05 -27.15 -0.50
N ASN A 169 5.22 -26.13 -0.49
CA ASN A 169 5.64 -24.75 -0.73
C ASN A 169 4.65 -23.74 -0.17
N VAL A 170 5.10 -22.51 -0.05
CA VAL A 170 4.24 -21.34 0.15
C VAL A 170 4.27 -20.47 -1.08
N VAL A 171 3.15 -19.81 -1.36
CA VAL A 171 3.06 -18.78 -2.40
C VAL A 171 3.18 -17.42 -1.73
N LEU A 172 4.06 -16.59 -2.27
CA LEU A 172 4.33 -15.23 -1.82
C LEU A 172 3.99 -14.23 -2.94
N ASN A 173 3.55 -13.06 -2.58
CA ASN A 173 3.50 -11.92 -3.47
C ASN A 173 4.51 -10.88 -2.95
N PRO A 174 5.66 -10.68 -3.63
CA PRO A 174 6.69 -9.77 -3.15
C PRO A 174 6.25 -8.28 -3.15
N SER A 175 5.20 -7.92 -3.88
CA SER A 175 4.59 -6.58 -3.80
C SER A 175 3.85 -6.32 -2.48
N TYR A 176 3.63 -7.36 -1.67
CA TYR A 176 3.04 -7.26 -0.34
C TYR A 176 4.09 -6.97 0.76
N PHE A 177 5.36 -6.85 0.37
CA PHE A 177 6.46 -6.51 1.28
C PHE A 177 6.51 -4.99 1.50
N VAL A 178 5.56 -4.49 2.27
CA VAL A 178 5.41 -3.06 2.57
C VAL A 178 6.40 -2.67 3.67
N PHE A 179 7.71 -2.63 3.34
CA PHE A 179 8.80 -2.38 4.27
C PHE A 179 8.61 -1.16 5.18
N PRO A 180 8.15 0.01 4.68
CA PRO A 180 7.96 1.17 5.54
C PRO A 180 6.85 0.96 6.59
N ALA A 181 5.83 0.15 6.29
CA ALA A 181 4.81 -0.22 7.27
C ALA A 181 5.37 -1.18 8.33
N TRP A 182 6.11 -2.21 7.91
CA TRP A 182 6.72 -3.15 8.84
C TRP A 182 7.71 -2.46 9.79
N GLN A 183 8.47 -1.47 9.31
CA GLN A 183 9.31 -0.65 10.16
C GLN A 183 8.48 0.14 11.18
N ALA A 184 7.40 0.80 10.75
CA ALA A 184 6.52 1.54 11.64
C ALA A 184 5.88 0.63 12.72
N PHE A 185 5.51 -0.60 12.35
CA PHE A 185 4.98 -1.59 13.30
C PHE A 185 6.06 -2.07 14.29
N ALA A 186 7.30 -2.26 13.83
CA ALA A 186 8.43 -2.59 14.70
C ALA A 186 8.71 -1.49 15.73
N ASP A 187 8.68 -0.24 15.30
CA ASP A 187 8.91 0.92 16.15
C ASP A 187 7.76 1.13 17.15
N ARG A 188 6.53 0.90 16.73
CA ARG A 188 5.34 1.00 17.57
C ARG A 188 5.26 -0.09 18.64
N SER A 189 5.45 -1.36 18.24
CA SER A 189 5.22 -2.52 19.10
C SER A 189 6.46 -3.00 19.84
N HIS A 190 7.66 -2.58 19.40
CA HIS A 190 8.97 -3.12 19.80
C HIS A 190 9.16 -4.63 19.57
N LEU A 191 8.28 -5.27 18.80
CA LEU A 191 8.35 -6.70 18.50
C LEU A 191 9.40 -6.98 17.42
N GLN A 192 10.36 -7.83 17.71
CA GLN A 192 11.44 -8.21 16.78
C GLN A 192 10.94 -8.93 15.52
N ILE A 193 9.76 -9.54 15.57
CA ILE A 193 9.18 -10.27 14.45
C ILE A 193 9.00 -9.39 13.19
N TRP A 194 8.65 -8.11 13.35
CA TRP A 194 8.52 -7.17 12.23
C TRP A 194 9.86 -6.84 11.58
N ARG A 195 10.93 -6.70 12.39
CA ARG A 195 12.29 -6.49 11.87
C ARG A 195 12.81 -7.74 11.16
N GLN A 196 12.56 -8.93 11.71
CA GLN A 196 12.91 -10.20 11.06
C GLN A 196 12.19 -10.36 9.72
N LEU A 197 10.88 -10.03 9.68
CA LEU A 197 10.08 -10.08 8.45
C LEU A 197 10.67 -9.15 7.37
N ALA A 198 11.06 -7.93 7.73
CA ALA A 198 11.69 -7.00 6.81
C ALA A 198 13.07 -7.48 6.32
N GLN A 199 13.90 -8.00 7.21
CA GLN A 199 15.22 -8.56 6.85
C GLN A 199 15.10 -9.76 5.92
N ASP A 200 14.20 -10.70 6.24
CA ASP A 200 13.98 -11.89 5.44
C ASP A 200 13.32 -11.57 4.09
N GLY A 201 12.40 -10.60 4.05
CA GLY A 201 11.84 -10.07 2.81
C GLY A 201 12.92 -9.50 1.87
N GLN A 202 13.88 -8.72 2.41
CA GLN A 202 15.01 -8.24 1.63
C GLN A 202 15.94 -9.36 1.15
N ARG A 203 16.18 -10.39 1.99
CA ARG A 203 16.98 -11.57 1.61
C ARG A 203 16.31 -12.36 0.48
N LEU A 204 14.99 -12.51 0.53
CA LEU A 204 14.20 -13.17 -0.50
C LEU A 204 14.22 -12.37 -1.80
N LEU A 205 13.99 -11.04 -1.78
CA LEU A 205 14.02 -10.19 -2.96
C LEU A 205 15.35 -10.26 -3.72
N LYS A 206 16.48 -10.35 -3.02
CA LYS A 206 17.82 -10.55 -3.66
C LYS A 206 17.91 -11.81 -4.52
N LYS A 207 17.03 -12.80 -4.25
CA LYS A 207 17.03 -14.12 -4.92
C LYS A 207 15.87 -14.29 -5.89
N MET A 208 14.89 -13.39 -5.89
CA MET A 208 13.64 -13.52 -6.68
C MET A 208 13.79 -13.11 -8.14
N GLY A 209 14.91 -12.49 -8.53
CA GLY A 209 15.14 -12.09 -9.91
C GLY A 209 15.03 -13.25 -10.88
N SER A 210 14.34 -13.07 -11.99
CA SER A 210 14.14 -14.07 -13.04
C SER A 210 14.12 -13.45 -14.42
N GLY A 211 14.35 -14.26 -15.47
CA GLY A 211 14.43 -13.82 -16.85
C GLY A 211 15.62 -12.88 -17.12
N LYS A 212 15.69 -12.32 -18.34
CA LYS A 212 16.75 -11.39 -18.76
C LYS A 212 16.72 -10.08 -17.98
N ALA A 213 15.51 -9.60 -17.62
CA ALA A 213 15.33 -8.38 -16.84
C ALA A 213 15.77 -8.52 -15.37
N ASN A 214 15.98 -9.74 -14.89
CA ASN A 214 16.34 -10.06 -13.50
C ASN A 214 15.37 -9.42 -12.49
N LEU A 215 14.07 -9.40 -12.82
CA LEU A 215 12.99 -8.87 -11.98
C LEU A 215 12.19 -10.02 -11.35
N PRO A 216 11.63 -9.84 -10.14
CA PRO A 216 10.72 -10.83 -9.57
C PRO A 216 9.41 -10.87 -10.36
N THR A 217 8.81 -12.06 -10.42
CA THR A 217 7.42 -12.21 -10.91
C THR A 217 6.43 -11.72 -9.86
N ASP A 218 5.19 -11.44 -10.28
CA ASP A 218 4.12 -11.00 -9.36
C ASP A 218 3.89 -12.01 -8.23
N TRP A 219 3.92 -13.30 -8.57
CA TRP A 219 3.70 -14.40 -7.63
C TRP A 219 4.87 -15.38 -7.66
N VAL A 220 5.38 -15.69 -6.48
CA VAL A 220 6.59 -16.51 -6.30
C VAL A 220 6.30 -17.67 -5.35
N SER A 221 6.71 -18.87 -5.73
CA SER A 221 6.73 -20.05 -4.89
C SER A 221 8.05 -20.17 -4.13
N LEU A 222 7.99 -20.45 -2.84
CA LEU A 222 9.12 -20.81 -1.99
C LEU A 222 8.92 -22.24 -1.48
N ASP A 223 9.79 -23.16 -1.85
CA ASP A 223 9.71 -24.56 -1.42
C ASP A 223 10.33 -24.80 -0.03
N THR A 224 10.20 -26.03 0.50
CA THR A 224 10.73 -26.42 1.81
C THR A 224 12.25 -26.34 1.90
N LYS A 225 12.97 -26.36 0.75
CA LYS A 225 14.44 -26.26 0.66
C LYS A 225 14.92 -24.81 0.52
N GLY A 226 13.99 -23.85 0.42
CA GLY A 226 14.32 -22.44 0.22
C GLY A 226 14.55 -22.06 -1.24
N THR A 227 14.13 -22.89 -2.19
CA THR A 227 14.19 -22.62 -3.63
C THR A 227 13.03 -21.70 -4.03
N LEU A 228 13.32 -20.70 -4.85
CA LEU A 228 12.35 -19.75 -5.38
C LEU A 228 12.07 -20.04 -6.86
N ALA A 229 10.80 -20.00 -7.24
CA ALA A 229 10.34 -20.12 -8.62
C ALA A 229 9.07 -19.26 -8.82
N PRO A 230 8.69 -18.90 -10.04
CA PRO A 230 7.36 -18.36 -10.30
C PRO A 230 6.28 -19.33 -9.81
N ALA A 231 5.22 -18.83 -9.20
CA ALA A 231 4.13 -19.66 -8.71
C ALA A 231 3.28 -20.19 -9.89
N ASN A 232 3.02 -21.50 -9.90
CA ASN A 232 2.41 -22.19 -11.05
C ASN A 232 0.98 -21.72 -11.41
N ALA A 233 0.21 -21.24 -10.42
CA ALA A 233 -1.17 -20.82 -10.65
C ALA A 233 -1.30 -19.42 -11.30
N TRP A 234 -0.20 -18.71 -11.52
CA TRP A 234 -0.17 -17.36 -12.08
C TRP A 234 0.79 -17.27 -13.27
N PRO A 235 0.57 -16.31 -14.19
CA PRO A 235 1.53 -16.04 -15.27
C PRO A 235 2.91 -15.72 -14.71
N PRO A 236 4.01 -16.30 -15.25
CA PRO A 236 5.38 -16.08 -14.77
C PRO A 236 5.94 -14.75 -15.29
N ARG A 237 5.35 -13.64 -14.87
CA ARG A 237 5.70 -12.29 -15.32
C ARG A 237 5.77 -11.30 -14.16
N MET A 238 6.56 -10.24 -14.34
CA MET A 238 6.45 -8.99 -13.61
C MET A 238 5.35 -8.16 -14.24
N SER A 239 4.37 -7.72 -13.48
CA SER A 239 3.28 -6.89 -13.99
C SER A 239 2.70 -5.95 -12.92
N TYR A 240 1.38 -5.83 -12.88
CA TYR A 240 0.67 -4.88 -12.02
C TYR A 240 0.87 -5.07 -10.51
N ASP A 241 1.27 -6.26 -10.06
CA ASP A 241 1.65 -6.48 -8.66
C ASP A 241 3.10 -6.08 -8.42
N ALA A 242 4.05 -6.71 -9.11
CA ALA A 242 5.48 -6.54 -8.86
C ALA A 242 6.00 -5.13 -9.15
N ILE A 243 5.28 -4.31 -9.93
CA ILE A 243 5.60 -2.88 -10.16
C ILE A 243 5.60 -2.06 -8.85
N ARG A 244 4.92 -2.52 -7.80
CA ARG A 244 4.89 -1.86 -6.49
C ARG A 244 6.13 -2.14 -5.63
N ILE A 245 6.92 -3.17 -5.95
CA ILE A 245 8.11 -3.53 -5.17
C ILE A 245 9.10 -2.37 -5.06
N PRO A 246 9.55 -1.73 -6.18
CA PRO A 246 10.48 -0.61 -6.10
C PRO A 246 9.91 0.61 -5.37
N LEU A 247 8.59 0.81 -5.37
CA LEU A 247 7.93 1.86 -4.58
C LEU A 247 8.22 1.66 -3.09
N TYR A 248 7.94 0.48 -2.53
CA TYR A 248 8.12 0.21 -1.12
C TYR A 248 9.59 0.16 -0.69
N ILE A 249 10.48 -0.33 -1.56
CA ILE A 249 11.92 -0.26 -1.32
C ILE A 249 12.37 1.20 -1.27
N SER A 250 11.99 2.02 -2.25
CA SER A 250 12.36 3.44 -2.32
C SER A 250 11.82 4.22 -1.13
N TRP A 251 10.62 3.94 -0.71
CA TRP A 251 9.95 4.59 0.41
C TRP A 251 10.64 4.28 1.75
N SER A 252 11.21 3.09 1.87
CA SER A 252 12.02 2.70 3.02
C SER A 252 13.47 3.20 2.93
N ASN A 253 14.09 3.04 1.76
CA ASN A 253 15.45 3.48 1.46
C ASN A 253 15.66 3.71 -0.03
N ALA A 254 15.59 4.97 -0.47
CA ALA A 254 15.78 5.36 -1.87
C ALA A 254 17.17 5.04 -2.46
N LYS A 255 18.17 4.76 -1.60
CA LYS A 255 19.53 4.36 -2.01
C LYS A 255 19.76 2.85 -1.95
N SER A 256 18.72 2.05 -1.67
CA SER A 256 18.84 0.60 -1.54
C SER A 256 19.42 -0.05 -2.79
N PRO A 257 20.40 -0.97 -2.66
CA PRO A 257 20.92 -1.74 -3.78
C PRO A 257 19.88 -2.70 -4.39
N LEU A 258 18.80 -3.01 -3.67
CA LEU A 258 17.67 -3.79 -4.19
C LEU A 258 16.97 -3.10 -5.37
N LEU A 259 17.14 -1.78 -5.54
CA LEU A 259 16.60 -1.02 -6.67
C LEU A 259 17.41 -1.16 -7.96
N THR A 260 18.61 -1.76 -7.92
CA THR A 260 19.49 -1.85 -9.08
C THR A 260 18.86 -2.52 -10.30
N PRO A 261 18.20 -3.70 -10.19
CA PRO A 261 17.52 -4.32 -11.33
C PRO A 261 16.40 -3.44 -11.91
N TRP A 262 15.64 -2.78 -11.04
CA TRP A 262 14.56 -1.88 -11.44
C TRP A 262 15.05 -0.64 -12.17
N ARG A 263 16.13 -0.02 -11.68
CA ARG A 263 16.76 1.12 -12.37
C ARG A 263 17.31 0.72 -13.73
N ALA A 264 17.94 -0.45 -13.82
CA ALA A 264 18.45 -0.97 -15.09
C ALA A 264 17.32 -1.23 -16.09
N TRP A 265 16.20 -1.78 -15.62
CA TRP A 265 15.04 -2.05 -16.48
C TRP A 265 14.32 -0.79 -16.91
N PHE A 266 13.95 0.11 -15.98
CA PHE A 266 13.29 1.38 -16.32
C PHE A 266 14.16 2.27 -17.21
N GLY A 267 15.48 2.24 -17.05
CA GLY A 267 16.41 3.02 -17.87
C GLY A 267 16.51 2.60 -19.34
N GLN A 268 15.91 1.45 -19.73
CA GLN A 268 15.90 0.97 -21.12
C GLN A 268 14.80 1.61 -21.97
N PHE A 269 13.81 2.26 -21.34
CA PHE A 269 12.61 2.76 -22.02
C PHE A 269 12.40 4.24 -21.72
N PRO A 270 11.92 5.04 -22.68
CA PRO A 270 11.26 6.31 -22.38
C PRO A 270 10.07 6.05 -21.44
N ARG A 271 9.76 6.99 -20.54
CA ARG A 271 8.73 6.84 -19.52
C ARG A 271 7.38 6.39 -20.10
N GLU A 272 7.00 6.96 -21.24
CA GLU A 272 5.72 6.73 -21.92
C GLU A 272 5.67 5.38 -22.67
N GLN A 273 6.84 4.73 -22.82
CA GLN A 273 6.98 3.46 -23.53
C GLN A 273 7.37 2.32 -22.60
N THR A 274 7.33 2.54 -21.28
CA THR A 274 7.61 1.49 -20.31
C THR A 274 6.58 0.36 -20.46
N PRO A 275 7.00 -0.90 -20.72
CA PRO A 275 6.08 -2.01 -20.86
C PRO A 275 5.24 -2.24 -19.59
N ALA A 276 3.95 -2.57 -19.77
CA ALA A 276 3.04 -2.86 -18.66
C ALA A 276 3.39 -4.17 -17.93
N TRP A 277 4.09 -5.09 -18.61
CA TRP A 277 4.60 -6.34 -18.04
C TRP A 277 5.85 -6.82 -18.76
N VAL A 278 6.58 -7.70 -18.08
CA VAL A 278 7.77 -8.41 -18.62
C VAL A 278 7.61 -9.89 -18.29
N ASP A 279 7.61 -10.73 -19.32
CA ASP A 279 7.62 -12.17 -19.15
C ASP A 279 9.01 -12.69 -18.80
N ARG A 280 9.06 -13.86 -18.13
CA ARG A 280 10.32 -14.52 -17.79
C ARG A 280 11.17 -14.86 -19.03
N LYS A 281 10.52 -15.02 -20.18
CA LYS A 281 11.20 -15.39 -21.46
C LYS A 281 11.74 -14.18 -22.22
N SER A 282 11.35 -12.98 -21.85
CA SER A 282 11.73 -11.71 -22.49
C SER A 282 13.11 -11.24 -22.04
#